data_db0fe1fbbb01f30879130069dfd300a9
#
_entry.id   db0fe1fbbb01f30879130069dfd300a9
#
_cell.length_a   1.000
_cell.length_b   1.000
_cell.length_c   1.000
_cell.angle_alpha   90.00
_cell.angle_beta   90.00
_cell.angle_gamma   90.00
#
_symmetry.space_group_name_H-M   'P 1'
#
loop_
_entity.id
_entity.type
_entity.pdbx_description
1 polymer ?
#
loop_
_entity_poly.entity_id
_entity_poly.type
_entity_poly.pdbx_seq_one_letter_code
_entity_poly.pdbx_strand_id
1 'polypeptide(L)'
;MKTSLVDIFKVGLGPSSSHTVGPMKAANHFLGLAPPECAQIQAHLFGSLALTGRGHATDRAVLLGLQGHTPESVPVDQVAELLKATDPQRYTVTFHEREWMPEHPNGLKFKALDSQGNCLLEQEYYSVGGGTIRLAGENQPGTNPPELPHPYAGADELLKIGQQKGLPIWQIGLENECAWRSQAEIEQWLQRIWAVMQACIQRGLQAEGCLPGGLQVNRRARNLAAALDPEDRLSPLDWAEAYALAVNEENAAGGRVVTAPTNGAAGIVPAVALYYQN
;
A
#
# COMPACT_ATOMS: atom_id res chain seq x y z
N MET A 1 16.67 -2.40 15.44
CA MET A 1 15.54 -2.36 14.47
C MET A 1 15.25 -3.80 14.08
N LYS A 2 13.98 -4.22 14.16
CA LYS A 2 13.57 -5.62 13.85
C LYS A 2 12.78 -5.73 12.55
N THR A 3 12.67 -4.61 11.80
CA THR A 3 11.81 -4.48 10.62
C THR A 3 12.67 -4.11 9.43
N SER A 4 12.57 -4.85 8.35
CA SER A 4 13.24 -4.57 7.09
C SER A 4 12.62 -3.34 6.39
N LEU A 5 13.42 -2.60 5.62
CA LEU A 5 12.94 -1.50 4.77
C LEU A 5 11.86 -1.96 3.78
N VAL A 6 11.96 -3.18 3.28
CA VAL A 6 10.98 -3.80 2.37
C VAL A 6 9.62 -3.99 3.04
N ASP A 7 9.58 -4.13 4.36
CA ASP A 7 8.32 -4.21 5.11
C ASP A 7 7.66 -2.85 5.32
N ILE A 8 8.45 -1.77 5.28
CA ILE A 8 7.98 -0.40 5.47
C ILE A 8 7.54 0.21 4.14
N PHE A 9 8.39 0.11 3.11
CA PHE A 9 8.12 0.69 1.78
C PHE A 9 7.58 -0.38 0.84
N LYS A 10 6.30 -0.31 0.53
CA LYS A 10 5.63 -1.26 -0.37
C LYS A 10 4.90 -0.52 -1.47
N VAL A 11 4.93 -1.07 -2.68
CA VAL A 11 4.04 -0.60 -3.73
C VAL A 11 2.61 -0.86 -3.30
N GLY A 12 1.80 0.17 -3.35
CA GLY A 12 0.41 0.14 -2.90
C GLY A 12 -0.52 0.81 -3.89
N LEU A 13 -1.79 0.73 -3.57
CA LEU A 13 -2.86 1.41 -4.27
C LEU A 13 -3.58 2.34 -3.29
N GLY A 14 -3.90 3.56 -3.71
CA GLY A 14 -4.68 4.47 -2.89
C GLY A 14 -6.11 4.00 -2.64
N PRO A 15 -6.77 4.57 -1.67
CA PRO A 15 -6.26 5.62 -0.78
C PRO A 15 -5.63 5.11 0.52
N SER A 16 -5.67 3.80 0.84
CA SER A 16 -5.28 3.30 2.17
C SER A 16 -4.46 2.01 2.12
N SER A 17 -3.38 1.93 2.90
CA SER A 17 -2.62 0.69 3.03
C SER A 17 -3.40 -0.41 3.76
N SER A 18 -4.15 -0.07 4.80
CA SER A 18 -4.91 -1.05 5.60
C SER A 18 -6.31 -1.35 5.06
N HIS A 19 -6.96 -0.39 4.39
CA HIS A 19 -8.34 -0.54 3.92
C HIS A 19 -8.45 -0.80 2.40
N THR A 20 -7.37 -0.64 1.64
CA THR A 20 -7.32 -0.90 0.20
C THR A 20 -6.31 -1.99 -0.13
N VAL A 21 -5.01 -1.76 0.18
CA VAL A 21 -3.92 -2.67 -0.20
C VAL A 21 -4.04 -4.02 0.52
N GLY A 22 -4.25 -4.02 1.84
CA GLY A 22 -4.42 -5.25 2.62
C GLY A 22 -5.60 -6.10 2.13
N PRO A 23 -6.82 -5.57 2.04
CA PRO A 23 -7.97 -6.28 1.49
C PRO A 23 -7.77 -6.82 0.07
N MET A 24 -7.12 -6.07 -0.83
CA MET A 24 -6.79 -6.53 -2.17
C MET A 24 -5.85 -7.75 -2.13
N LYS A 25 -4.81 -7.70 -1.30
CA LYS A 25 -3.87 -8.82 -1.13
C LYS A 25 -4.55 -10.05 -0.52
N ALA A 26 -5.42 -9.86 0.48
CA ALA A 26 -6.19 -10.94 1.08
C ALA A 26 -7.10 -11.64 0.05
N ALA A 27 -7.79 -10.86 -0.77
CA ALA A 27 -8.65 -11.36 -1.83
C ALA A 27 -7.85 -12.13 -2.91
N ASN A 28 -6.71 -11.59 -3.34
CA ASN A 28 -5.84 -12.26 -4.30
C ASN A 28 -5.25 -13.55 -3.74
N HIS A 29 -4.82 -13.56 -2.48
CA HIS A 29 -4.34 -14.75 -1.81
C HIS A 29 -5.43 -15.83 -1.71
N PHE A 30 -6.66 -15.44 -1.30
CA PHE A 30 -7.78 -16.36 -1.22
C PHE A 30 -8.15 -16.96 -2.58
N LEU A 31 -8.13 -16.15 -3.64
CA LEU A 31 -8.36 -16.62 -5.01
C LEU A 31 -7.40 -17.75 -5.39
N GLY A 32 -6.13 -17.62 -5.00
CA GLY A 32 -5.11 -18.66 -5.24
C GLY A 32 -5.34 -19.96 -4.46
N LEU A 33 -6.14 -19.91 -3.38
CA LEU A 33 -6.51 -21.10 -2.59
C LEU A 33 -7.85 -21.72 -3.01
N ALA A 34 -8.67 -20.97 -3.76
CA ALA A 34 -10.00 -21.41 -4.14
C ALA A 34 -9.94 -22.69 -5.03
N PRO A 35 -10.73 -23.73 -4.70
CA PRO A 35 -10.74 -24.97 -5.50
C PRO A 35 -11.24 -24.71 -6.94
N PRO A 36 -10.84 -25.57 -7.90
CA PRO A 36 -11.27 -25.45 -9.30
C PRO A 36 -12.82 -25.46 -9.49
N GLU A 37 -13.52 -26.15 -8.61
CA GLU A 37 -14.99 -26.29 -8.62
C GLU A 37 -15.70 -25.03 -8.09
N CYS A 38 -14.95 -24.01 -7.64
CA CYS A 38 -15.51 -22.79 -7.11
C CYS A 38 -16.27 -21.99 -8.18
N ALA A 39 -17.57 -21.87 -8.00
CA ALA A 39 -18.46 -21.12 -8.87
C ALA A 39 -18.63 -19.67 -8.39
N GLN A 40 -18.63 -19.44 -7.06
CA GLN A 40 -18.85 -18.12 -6.45
C GLN A 40 -17.86 -17.88 -5.29
N ILE A 41 -17.38 -16.64 -5.15
CA ILE A 41 -16.64 -16.19 -3.97
C ILE A 41 -17.40 -15.04 -3.31
N GLN A 42 -17.67 -15.22 -2.01
CA GLN A 42 -18.27 -14.22 -1.16
C GLN A 42 -17.21 -13.61 -0.24
N ALA A 43 -17.09 -12.30 -0.27
CA ALA A 43 -16.24 -11.54 0.63
C ALA A 43 -17.10 -10.81 1.68
N HIS A 44 -16.76 -10.98 2.95
CA HIS A 44 -17.42 -10.36 4.09
C HIS A 44 -16.43 -9.43 4.78
N LEU A 45 -16.79 -8.17 4.96
CA LEU A 45 -15.97 -7.14 5.59
C LEU A 45 -16.56 -6.81 6.97
N PHE A 46 -15.69 -6.70 7.98
CA PHE A 46 -16.09 -6.50 9.38
C PHE A 46 -15.40 -5.29 10.01
N GLY A 47 -15.95 -4.79 11.09
CA GLY A 47 -15.37 -3.73 11.90
C GLY A 47 -15.03 -2.48 11.11
N SER A 48 -13.80 -2.00 11.20
CA SER A 48 -13.37 -0.76 10.52
C SER A 48 -13.44 -0.87 8.99
N LEU A 49 -13.17 -2.04 8.41
CA LEU A 49 -13.31 -2.27 6.97
C LEU A 49 -14.77 -2.16 6.49
N ALA A 50 -15.73 -2.53 7.33
CA ALA A 50 -17.14 -2.36 6.99
C ALA A 50 -17.59 -0.92 7.18
N LEU A 51 -17.22 -0.26 8.28
CA LEU A 51 -17.67 1.08 8.62
C LEU A 51 -17.13 2.17 7.68
N THR A 52 -15.86 2.06 7.27
CA THR A 52 -15.18 3.09 6.48
C THR A 52 -14.79 2.62 5.07
N GLY A 53 -15.02 1.36 4.76
CA GLY A 53 -14.51 0.70 3.55
C GLY A 53 -15.01 1.30 2.24
N ARG A 54 -16.26 1.78 2.18
CA ARG A 54 -16.77 2.46 0.98
C ARG A 54 -15.99 3.71 0.64
N GLY A 55 -15.62 4.51 1.65
CA GLY A 55 -14.78 5.71 1.50
C GLY A 55 -13.32 5.40 1.12
N HIS A 56 -12.86 4.20 1.47
CA HIS A 56 -11.51 3.72 1.15
C HIS A 56 -11.46 2.77 -0.06
N ALA A 57 -12.55 2.66 -0.81
CA ALA A 57 -12.67 1.76 -1.97
C ALA A 57 -12.30 0.29 -1.64
N THR A 58 -12.59 -0.18 -0.42
CA THR A 58 -12.25 -1.54 0.05
C THR A 58 -12.95 -2.60 -0.79
N ASP A 59 -14.22 -2.40 -1.14
CA ASP A 59 -15.00 -3.27 -2.03
C ASP A 59 -14.33 -3.39 -3.41
N ARG A 60 -13.93 -2.27 -3.99
CA ARG A 60 -13.25 -2.24 -5.29
C ARG A 60 -11.91 -2.98 -5.23
N ALA A 61 -11.13 -2.75 -4.17
CA ALA A 61 -9.86 -3.42 -3.96
C ALA A 61 -10.02 -4.94 -3.82
N VAL A 62 -11.03 -5.40 -3.07
CA VAL A 62 -11.38 -6.82 -2.95
C VAL A 62 -11.76 -7.40 -4.31
N LEU A 63 -12.63 -6.75 -5.06
CA LEU A 63 -13.04 -7.23 -6.39
C LEU A 63 -11.85 -7.33 -7.36
N LEU A 64 -10.95 -6.37 -7.36
CA LEU A 64 -9.73 -6.43 -8.18
C LEU A 64 -8.80 -7.59 -7.73
N GLY A 65 -8.67 -7.80 -6.42
CA GLY A 65 -7.93 -8.94 -5.87
C GLY A 65 -8.52 -10.29 -6.29
N LEU A 66 -9.84 -10.44 -6.26
CA LEU A 66 -10.56 -11.63 -6.74
C LEU A 66 -10.50 -11.83 -8.26
N GLN A 67 -10.11 -10.83 -9.03
CA GLN A 67 -9.81 -10.93 -10.46
C GLN A 67 -8.33 -11.28 -10.72
N GLY A 68 -7.55 -11.56 -9.69
CA GLY A 68 -6.13 -11.93 -9.82
C GLY A 68 -5.16 -10.75 -9.82
N HIS A 69 -5.63 -9.52 -9.62
CA HIS A 69 -4.75 -8.35 -9.58
C HIS A 69 -4.11 -8.17 -8.22
N THR A 70 -2.88 -7.65 -8.22
CA THR A 70 -2.18 -7.16 -7.03
C THR A 70 -2.01 -5.64 -7.11
N PRO A 71 -1.69 -4.95 -5.99
CA PRO A 71 -1.39 -3.52 -6.03
C PRO A 71 -0.26 -3.16 -7.00
N GLU A 72 0.67 -4.09 -7.21
CA GLU A 72 1.80 -3.94 -8.12
C GLU A 72 1.42 -4.13 -9.60
N SER A 73 0.46 -5.04 -9.89
CA SER A 73 0.12 -5.47 -11.26
C SER A 73 -1.09 -4.77 -11.85
N VAL A 74 -2.04 -4.27 -11.02
CA VAL A 74 -3.28 -3.69 -11.53
C VAL A 74 -3.01 -2.49 -12.45
N PRO A 75 -3.60 -2.45 -13.66
CA PRO A 75 -3.49 -1.29 -14.54
C PRO A 75 -4.40 -0.17 -14.00
N VAL A 76 -3.80 0.81 -13.29
CA VAL A 76 -4.56 1.86 -12.58
C VAL A 76 -5.48 2.66 -13.48
N ASP A 77 -5.11 2.86 -14.74
CA ASP A 77 -5.92 3.59 -15.74
C ASP A 77 -7.15 2.79 -16.21
N GLN A 78 -7.17 1.48 -16.00
CA GLN A 78 -8.24 0.57 -16.43
C GLN A 78 -9.11 0.08 -15.27
N VAL A 79 -8.87 0.52 -14.05
CA VAL A 79 -9.60 0.06 -12.86
C VAL A 79 -11.12 0.19 -13.01
N ALA A 80 -11.60 1.30 -13.58
CA ALA A 80 -13.03 1.51 -13.79
C ALA A 80 -13.65 0.49 -14.76
N GLU A 81 -12.91 0.09 -15.79
CA GLU A 81 -13.34 -0.90 -16.79
C GLU A 81 -13.31 -2.31 -16.19
N LEU A 82 -12.25 -2.65 -15.47
CA LEU A 82 -12.13 -3.92 -14.75
C LEU A 82 -13.27 -4.13 -13.76
N LEU A 83 -13.62 -3.10 -13.00
CA LEU A 83 -14.73 -3.16 -12.05
C LEU A 83 -16.10 -3.29 -12.76
N LYS A 84 -16.30 -2.65 -13.91
CA LYS A 84 -17.51 -2.82 -14.72
C LYS A 84 -17.64 -4.23 -15.32
N ALA A 85 -16.51 -4.86 -15.63
CA ALA A 85 -16.46 -6.21 -16.16
C ALA A 85 -16.59 -7.30 -15.08
N THR A 86 -16.64 -6.93 -13.80
CA THR A 86 -16.82 -7.88 -12.69
C THR A 86 -18.17 -8.57 -12.78
N ASP A 87 -18.16 -9.89 -12.77
CA ASP A 87 -19.39 -10.68 -12.72
C ASP A 87 -19.98 -10.66 -11.29
N PRO A 88 -21.15 -10.02 -11.06
CA PRO A 88 -21.75 -9.93 -9.74
C PRO A 88 -22.33 -11.25 -9.22
N GLN A 89 -22.49 -12.26 -10.09
CA GLN A 89 -22.89 -13.60 -9.69
C GLN A 89 -21.71 -14.39 -9.14
N ARG A 90 -20.51 -14.14 -9.67
CA ARG A 90 -19.28 -14.81 -9.24
C ARG A 90 -18.64 -14.18 -8.00
N TYR A 91 -18.69 -12.86 -7.86
CA TYR A 91 -18.04 -12.16 -6.78
C TYR A 91 -18.99 -11.22 -6.06
N THR A 92 -19.15 -11.40 -4.75
CA THR A 92 -19.97 -10.53 -3.91
C THR A 92 -19.18 -9.97 -2.74
N VAL A 93 -19.50 -8.73 -2.35
CA VAL A 93 -18.90 -8.08 -1.19
C VAL A 93 -19.99 -7.59 -0.25
N THR A 94 -19.97 -8.06 1.00
CA THR A 94 -20.93 -7.71 2.05
C THR A 94 -20.25 -6.97 3.18
N PHE A 95 -20.85 -5.86 3.62
CA PHE A 95 -20.37 -5.03 4.72
C PHE A 95 -21.17 -5.35 5.99
N HIS A 96 -20.50 -5.85 7.03
CA HIS A 96 -21.06 -6.16 8.36
C HIS A 96 -20.73 -5.03 9.34
N GLU A 97 -21.40 -3.90 9.21
CA GLU A 97 -21.08 -2.65 9.93
C GLU A 97 -21.26 -2.76 11.47
N ARG A 98 -22.01 -3.76 11.95
CA ARG A 98 -22.30 -3.96 13.37
C ARG A 98 -21.56 -5.15 13.98
N GLU A 99 -20.71 -5.79 13.20
CA GLU A 99 -20.02 -7.00 13.61
C GLU A 99 -18.49 -6.77 13.61
N TRP A 100 -17.82 -7.37 14.59
CA TRP A 100 -16.38 -7.27 14.76
C TRP A 100 -15.76 -8.67 14.84
N MET A 101 -14.63 -8.85 14.23
CA MET A 101 -13.86 -10.07 14.37
C MET A 101 -12.89 -9.94 15.58
N PRO A 102 -12.58 -11.06 16.28
CA PRO A 102 -11.97 -11.00 17.62
C PRO A 102 -10.52 -10.52 17.64
N GLU A 103 -9.74 -10.76 16.58
CA GLU A 103 -8.29 -10.58 16.63
C GLU A 103 -7.80 -9.21 16.16
N HIS A 104 -8.58 -8.52 15.30
CA HIS A 104 -8.22 -7.20 14.79
C HIS A 104 -9.44 -6.48 14.19
N PRO A 105 -9.54 -5.12 14.31
CA PRO A 105 -10.67 -4.37 13.76
C PRO A 105 -10.82 -4.39 12.24
N ASN A 106 -9.78 -4.73 11.48
CA ASN A 106 -9.83 -4.83 10.03
C ASN A 106 -9.95 -6.30 9.59
N GLY A 107 -11.09 -6.92 9.92
CA GLY A 107 -11.37 -8.32 9.60
C GLY A 107 -12.02 -8.52 8.23
N LEU A 108 -11.63 -9.59 7.54
CA LEU A 108 -12.24 -10.08 6.30
C LEU A 108 -12.46 -11.58 6.41
N LYS A 109 -13.55 -12.06 5.82
CA LYS A 109 -13.83 -13.49 5.65
C LYS A 109 -14.20 -13.74 4.20
N PHE A 110 -13.60 -14.75 3.60
CA PHE A 110 -13.95 -15.19 2.26
C PHE A 110 -14.53 -16.61 2.30
N LYS A 111 -15.51 -16.86 1.42
CA LYS A 111 -16.11 -18.18 1.20
C LYS A 111 -16.07 -18.50 -0.30
N ALA A 112 -15.56 -19.66 -0.64
CA ALA A 112 -15.67 -20.24 -1.98
C ALA A 112 -16.83 -21.24 -1.97
N LEU A 113 -17.78 -21.05 -2.88
CA LEU A 113 -18.97 -21.89 -3.01
C LEU A 113 -18.98 -22.61 -4.36
N ASP A 114 -19.52 -23.84 -4.38
CA ASP A 114 -19.81 -24.55 -5.61
C ASP A 114 -21.08 -24.02 -6.31
N SER A 115 -21.43 -24.60 -7.45
CA SER A 115 -22.63 -24.23 -8.22
C SER A 115 -23.96 -24.55 -7.50
N GLN A 116 -23.92 -25.33 -6.42
CA GLN A 116 -25.09 -25.70 -5.60
C GLN A 116 -25.18 -24.83 -4.33
N GLY A 117 -24.17 -23.96 -4.09
CA GLY A 117 -24.08 -23.10 -2.90
C GLY A 117 -23.43 -23.74 -1.69
N ASN A 118 -22.82 -24.94 -1.82
CA ASN A 118 -22.08 -25.55 -0.73
C ASN A 118 -20.74 -24.84 -0.55
N CYS A 119 -20.34 -24.64 0.73
CA CYS A 119 -19.06 -24.03 1.05
C CYS A 119 -17.91 -25.04 0.84
N LEU A 120 -17.02 -24.73 -0.09
CA LEU A 120 -15.82 -25.52 -0.40
C LEU A 120 -14.60 -25.09 0.43
N LEU A 121 -14.49 -23.79 0.70
CA LEU A 121 -13.40 -23.19 1.47
C LEU A 121 -13.88 -21.93 2.18
N GLU A 122 -13.53 -21.78 3.44
CA GLU A 122 -13.73 -20.54 4.21
C GLU A 122 -12.40 -20.16 4.85
N GLN A 123 -12.04 -18.86 4.78
CA GLN A 123 -10.81 -18.36 5.37
C GLN A 123 -11.01 -16.94 5.91
N GLU A 124 -10.48 -16.70 7.10
CA GLU A 124 -10.47 -15.40 7.75
C GLU A 124 -9.09 -14.73 7.64
N TYR A 125 -9.11 -13.41 7.41
CA TYR A 125 -7.94 -12.56 7.28
C TYR A 125 -8.07 -11.31 8.12
N TYR A 126 -6.92 -10.75 8.46
CA TYR A 126 -6.80 -9.46 9.13
C TYR A 126 -5.82 -8.57 8.36
N SER A 127 -6.25 -7.34 8.02
CA SER A 127 -5.37 -6.32 7.45
C SER A 127 -4.70 -5.55 8.59
N VAL A 128 -3.45 -5.88 8.89
CA VAL A 128 -2.75 -5.40 10.10
C VAL A 128 -1.92 -4.13 9.90
N GLY A 129 -2.12 -3.43 8.78
CA GLY A 129 -1.43 -2.17 8.46
C GLY A 129 -0.27 -2.35 7.48
N GLY A 130 0.18 -1.23 6.88
CA GLY A 130 1.25 -1.23 5.88
C GLY A 130 1.01 -2.14 4.66
N GLY A 131 -0.24 -2.48 4.36
CA GLY A 131 -0.58 -3.46 3.32
C GLY A 131 -0.18 -4.91 3.66
N THR A 132 0.01 -5.22 4.94
CA THR A 132 0.28 -6.58 5.43
C THR A 132 -1.03 -7.25 5.81
N ILE A 133 -1.14 -8.54 5.49
CA ILE A 133 -2.27 -9.40 5.88
C ILE A 133 -1.78 -10.50 6.80
N ARG A 134 -2.68 -11.01 7.64
CA ARG A 134 -2.48 -12.15 8.53
C ARG A 134 -3.70 -13.06 8.44
N LEU A 135 -3.50 -14.36 8.44
CA LEU A 135 -4.58 -15.33 8.56
C LEU A 135 -5.02 -15.45 10.03
N ALA A 136 -6.29 -15.80 10.24
CA ALA A 136 -6.79 -16.09 11.59
C ALA A 136 -6.03 -17.26 12.22
N GLY A 137 -5.69 -17.13 13.50
CA GLY A 137 -4.92 -18.14 14.23
C GLY A 137 -3.41 -18.16 13.93
N GLU A 138 -2.93 -17.43 12.94
CA GLU A 138 -1.49 -17.22 12.79
C GLU A 138 -1.00 -16.23 13.85
N ASN A 139 -0.06 -16.66 14.67
CA ASN A 139 0.78 -15.72 15.40
C ASN A 139 1.43 -14.81 14.35
N GLN A 140 1.63 -13.52 14.67
CA GLN A 140 2.31 -12.61 13.73
C GLN A 140 3.47 -13.34 13.06
N PRO A 141 3.65 -13.27 11.73
CA PRO A 141 4.75 -13.93 11.10
C PRO A 141 6.03 -13.46 11.74
N GLY A 142 6.42 -14.15 12.79
CA GLY A 142 7.66 -13.98 13.48
C GLY A 142 8.69 -14.78 12.71
N THR A 143 9.10 -14.29 11.58
CA THR A 143 10.47 -14.54 11.19
C THR A 143 11.29 -13.97 12.34
N ASN A 144 11.91 -14.82 13.14
CA ASN A 144 12.96 -14.35 14.04
C ASN A 144 13.88 -13.49 13.18
N PRO A 145 13.97 -12.18 13.43
CA PRO A 145 14.81 -11.33 12.60
C PRO A 145 16.21 -11.92 12.64
N PRO A 146 16.95 -11.91 11.53
CA PRO A 146 18.33 -12.36 11.53
C PRO A 146 19.14 -11.54 12.53
N GLU A 147 20.26 -12.07 12.97
CA GLU A 147 21.20 -11.29 13.78
C GLU A 147 21.73 -10.14 12.92
N LEU A 148 21.50 -8.92 13.38
CA LEU A 148 21.90 -7.72 12.65
C LEU A 148 23.37 -7.40 12.90
N PRO A 149 24.15 -7.01 11.88
CA PRO A 149 25.53 -6.52 12.05
C PRO A 149 25.64 -5.32 13.02
N HIS A 150 24.61 -4.49 13.06
CA HIS A 150 24.55 -3.26 13.85
C HIS A 150 23.19 -3.14 14.56
N PRO A 151 22.93 -3.94 15.61
CA PRO A 151 21.68 -3.86 16.34
C PRO A 151 21.60 -2.55 17.13
N TYR A 152 20.42 -1.89 17.10
CA TYR A 152 20.11 -0.71 17.91
C TYR A 152 18.63 -0.68 18.28
N ALA A 153 18.34 -0.13 19.46
CA ALA A 153 16.98 0.04 19.96
C ALA A 153 16.44 1.47 19.78
N GLY A 154 17.33 2.44 19.60
CA GLY A 154 16.97 3.85 19.47
C GLY A 154 18.03 4.71 18.78
N ALA A 155 17.68 5.99 18.57
CA ALA A 155 18.54 6.93 17.83
C ALA A 155 19.91 7.13 18.50
N ASP A 156 19.97 7.17 19.83
CA ASP A 156 21.24 7.37 20.56
C ASP A 156 22.21 6.23 20.32
N GLU A 157 21.73 4.98 20.26
CA GLU A 157 22.57 3.82 19.95
C GLU A 157 23.03 3.84 18.50
N LEU A 158 22.14 4.20 17.58
CA LEU A 158 22.47 4.34 16.17
C LEU A 158 23.57 5.38 15.96
N LEU A 159 23.48 6.55 16.60
CA LEU A 159 24.50 7.60 16.53
C LEU A 159 25.83 7.15 17.14
N LYS A 160 25.81 6.43 18.27
CA LYS A 160 27.02 5.85 18.87
C LYS A 160 27.69 4.85 17.95
N ILE A 161 26.93 3.97 17.30
CA ILE A 161 27.48 3.02 16.30
C ILE A 161 28.16 3.77 15.17
N GLY A 162 27.51 4.79 14.61
CA GLY A 162 28.06 5.62 13.54
C GLY A 162 29.37 6.29 13.94
N GLN A 163 29.42 6.88 15.13
CA GLN A 163 30.63 7.51 15.68
C GLN A 163 31.76 6.50 15.92
N GLN A 164 31.46 5.37 16.54
CA GLN A 164 32.47 4.36 16.89
C GLN A 164 33.06 3.65 15.67
N LYS A 165 32.23 3.42 14.62
CA LYS A 165 32.66 2.70 13.42
C LYS A 165 33.05 3.61 12.25
N GLY A 166 32.83 4.92 12.39
CA GLY A 166 33.04 5.86 11.27
C GLY A 166 32.07 5.67 10.11
N LEU A 167 30.89 5.13 10.38
CA LEU A 167 29.88 4.81 9.35
C LEU A 167 28.75 5.86 9.32
N PRO A 168 28.34 6.31 8.15
CA PRO A 168 27.13 7.11 8.02
C PRO A 168 25.88 6.26 8.29
N ILE A 169 24.78 6.88 8.73
CA ILE A 169 23.52 6.20 9.10
C ILE A 169 22.97 5.32 7.96
N TRP A 170 23.05 5.79 6.72
CA TRP A 170 22.56 5.04 5.56
C TRP A 170 23.33 3.72 5.35
N GLN A 171 24.64 3.72 5.62
CA GLN A 171 25.46 2.52 5.48
C GLN A 171 25.15 1.50 6.58
N ILE A 172 24.95 1.95 7.82
CA ILE A 172 24.48 1.09 8.93
C ILE A 172 23.15 0.44 8.55
N GLY A 173 22.24 1.23 7.97
CA GLY A 173 20.95 0.72 7.48
C GLY A 173 21.10 -0.33 6.38
N LEU A 174 21.98 -0.07 5.41
CA LEU A 174 22.25 -1.00 4.29
C LEU A 174 22.89 -2.30 4.78
N GLU A 175 23.91 -2.22 5.65
CA GLU A 175 24.56 -3.40 6.20
C GLU A 175 23.59 -4.25 7.05
N ASN A 176 22.71 -3.62 7.82
CA ASN A 176 21.65 -4.32 8.52
C ASN A 176 20.66 -4.99 7.55
N GLU A 177 20.26 -4.31 6.48
CA GLU A 177 19.35 -4.88 5.48
C GLU A 177 19.97 -6.09 4.76
N CYS A 178 21.30 -6.12 4.61
CA CYS A 178 22.03 -7.26 4.06
C CYS A 178 21.93 -8.54 4.90
N ALA A 179 21.46 -8.47 6.14
CA ALA A 179 21.14 -9.67 6.93
C ALA A 179 19.94 -10.46 6.40
N TRP A 180 19.02 -9.81 5.66
CA TRP A 180 17.84 -10.48 5.07
C TRP A 180 18.04 -10.87 3.61
N ARG A 181 18.84 -10.11 2.85
CA ARG A 181 19.00 -10.28 1.40
C ARG A 181 20.35 -9.74 0.92
N SER A 182 20.76 -10.11 -0.28
CA SER A 182 21.99 -9.61 -0.87
C SER A 182 21.91 -8.11 -1.20
N GLN A 183 23.05 -7.43 -1.25
CA GLN A 183 23.12 -6.02 -1.63
C GLN A 183 22.52 -5.77 -3.02
N ALA A 184 22.75 -6.65 -3.97
CA ALA A 184 22.17 -6.54 -5.32
C ALA A 184 20.65 -6.58 -5.32
N GLU A 185 20.03 -7.43 -4.50
CA GLU A 185 18.56 -7.47 -4.34
C GLU A 185 18.03 -6.19 -3.70
N ILE A 186 18.76 -5.62 -2.72
CA ILE A 186 18.39 -4.34 -2.10
C ILE A 186 18.45 -3.21 -3.11
N GLU A 187 19.52 -3.12 -3.89
CA GLU A 187 19.68 -2.09 -4.92
C GLU A 187 18.60 -2.17 -6.01
N GLN A 188 18.29 -3.37 -6.48
CA GLN A 188 17.20 -3.62 -7.42
C GLN A 188 15.84 -3.18 -6.84
N TRP A 189 15.60 -3.52 -5.56
CA TRP A 189 14.38 -3.13 -4.89
C TRP A 189 14.28 -1.62 -4.72
N LEU A 190 15.37 -0.94 -4.31
CA LEU A 190 15.42 0.52 -4.18
C LEU A 190 15.13 1.22 -5.52
N GLN A 191 15.74 0.75 -6.61
CA GLN A 191 15.48 1.28 -7.96
C GLN A 191 14.02 1.14 -8.36
N ARG A 192 13.40 -0.02 -8.08
CA ARG A 192 11.99 -0.27 -8.36
C ARG A 192 11.09 0.66 -7.55
N ILE A 193 11.34 0.81 -6.25
CA ILE A 193 10.57 1.68 -5.36
C ILE A 193 10.68 3.14 -5.83
N TRP A 194 11.89 3.58 -6.15
CA TRP A 194 12.13 4.94 -6.63
C TRP A 194 11.42 5.20 -7.96
N ALA A 195 11.48 4.29 -8.90
CA ALA A 195 10.76 4.41 -10.17
C ALA A 195 9.24 4.56 -9.98
N VAL A 196 8.65 3.82 -9.05
CA VAL A 196 7.21 3.94 -8.70
C VAL A 196 6.91 5.31 -8.08
N MET A 197 7.76 5.80 -7.20
CA MET A 197 7.63 7.12 -6.58
C MET A 197 7.67 8.24 -7.62
N GLN A 198 8.65 8.23 -8.53
CA GLN A 198 8.79 9.20 -9.61
C GLN A 198 7.57 9.18 -10.55
N ALA A 199 7.16 7.98 -10.97
CA ALA A 199 5.99 7.82 -11.83
C ALA A 199 4.69 8.33 -11.16
N CYS A 200 4.56 8.17 -9.84
CA CYS A 200 3.45 8.70 -9.08
C CYS A 200 3.44 10.24 -9.11
N ILE A 201 4.57 10.90 -8.82
CA ILE A 201 4.68 12.36 -8.90
C ILE A 201 4.33 12.86 -10.30
N GLN A 202 4.92 12.25 -11.33
CA GLN A 202 4.68 12.66 -12.72
C GLN A 202 3.20 12.57 -13.10
N ARG A 203 2.51 11.48 -12.75
CA ARG A 203 1.07 11.36 -12.99
C ARG A 203 0.28 12.44 -12.26
N GLY A 204 0.57 12.67 -10.97
CA GLY A 204 -0.12 13.68 -10.16
C GLY A 204 0.07 15.09 -10.67
N LEU A 205 1.27 15.43 -11.18
CA LEU A 205 1.56 16.74 -11.80
C LEU A 205 0.87 16.95 -13.15
N GLN A 206 0.44 15.88 -13.81
CA GLN A 206 -0.28 15.96 -15.09
C GLN A 206 -1.80 15.86 -14.93
N ALA A 207 -2.26 15.29 -13.81
CA ALA A 207 -3.67 14.99 -13.60
C ALA A 207 -4.50 16.24 -13.31
N GLU A 208 -5.70 16.27 -13.87
CA GLU A 208 -6.69 17.36 -13.71
C GLU A 208 -8.01 16.82 -13.15
N GLY A 209 -8.93 17.74 -12.89
CA GLY A 209 -10.31 17.45 -12.47
C GLY A 209 -10.48 17.34 -10.97
N CYS A 210 -11.53 16.62 -10.57
CA CYS A 210 -11.90 16.45 -9.16
C CYS A 210 -11.45 15.08 -8.64
N LEU A 211 -11.03 15.05 -7.37
CA LEU A 211 -10.77 13.81 -6.64
C LEU A 211 -12.08 13.06 -6.38
N PRO A 212 -12.04 11.72 -6.31
CA PRO A 212 -13.21 10.91 -5.95
C PRO A 212 -13.77 11.28 -4.58
N GLY A 213 -15.09 11.11 -4.41
CA GLY A 213 -15.79 11.34 -3.16
C GLY A 213 -16.82 12.48 -3.24
N GLY A 214 -17.57 12.70 -2.14
CA GLY A 214 -18.66 13.66 -2.09
C GLY A 214 -18.25 15.14 -1.92
N LEU A 215 -16.98 15.42 -1.61
CA LEU A 215 -16.51 16.76 -1.30
C LEU A 215 -16.10 17.60 -2.52
N GLN A 216 -16.04 17.01 -3.70
CA GLN A 216 -15.68 17.69 -4.96
C GLN A 216 -14.36 18.47 -4.88
N VAL A 217 -13.32 17.89 -4.29
CA VAL A 217 -12.00 18.50 -4.13
C VAL A 217 -11.29 18.53 -5.48
N ASN A 218 -11.00 19.72 -5.98
CA ASN A 218 -10.23 19.89 -7.21
C ASN A 218 -8.76 19.51 -7.00
N ARG A 219 -8.15 18.88 -8.02
CA ARG A 219 -6.71 18.70 -8.07
C ARG A 219 -6.00 20.03 -8.22
N ARG A 220 -4.89 20.21 -7.54
CA ARG A 220 -4.14 21.47 -7.43
C ARG A 220 -2.67 21.34 -7.80
N ALA A 221 -2.10 20.13 -7.69
CA ALA A 221 -0.66 19.90 -7.87
C ALA A 221 -0.14 20.42 -9.21
N ARG A 222 -0.87 20.17 -10.29
CA ARG A 222 -0.50 20.65 -11.62
C ARG A 222 -0.45 22.18 -11.70
N ASN A 223 -1.48 22.85 -11.21
CA ASN A 223 -1.55 24.32 -11.25
C ASN A 223 -0.49 24.97 -10.34
N LEU A 224 -0.23 24.35 -9.19
CA LEU A 224 0.83 24.81 -8.30
C LEU A 224 2.19 24.71 -9.02
N ALA A 225 2.54 23.56 -9.56
CA ALA A 225 3.80 23.38 -10.27
C ALA A 225 3.96 24.32 -11.49
N ALA A 226 2.87 24.56 -12.22
CA ALA A 226 2.88 25.49 -13.37
C ALA A 226 3.08 26.97 -12.97
N ALA A 227 2.81 27.33 -11.73
CA ALA A 227 2.99 28.68 -11.21
C ALA A 227 4.37 28.93 -10.59
N LEU A 228 5.19 27.88 -10.41
CA LEU A 228 6.51 28.01 -9.81
C LEU A 228 7.55 28.50 -10.81
N ASP A 229 8.38 29.43 -10.37
CA ASP A 229 9.54 29.90 -11.11
C ASP A 229 10.78 29.08 -10.69
N PRO A 230 11.42 28.34 -11.61
CA PRO A 230 12.62 27.56 -11.30
C PRO A 230 13.81 28.43 -10.83
N GLU A 231 13.82 29.72 -11.19
CA GLU A 231 14.89 30.65 -10.83
C GLU A 231 14.67 31.32 -9.45
N ASP A 232 13.47 31.16 -8.85
CA ASP A 232 13.19 31.72 -7.53
C ASP A 232 13.88 30.89 -6.44
N ARG A 233 14.76 31.54 -5.69
CA ARG A 233 15.49 30.93 -4.56
C ARG A 233 14.61 30.51 -3.38
N LEU A 234 13.38 31.02 -3.29
CA LEU A 234 12.40 30.63 -2.28
C LEU A 234 11.55 29.43 -2.73
N SER A 235 11.60 29.06 -3.99
CA SER A 235 10.83 27.94 -4.58
C SER A 235 11.19 26.51 -4.10
N PRO A 236 12.28 26.23 -3.37
CA PRO A 236 12.58 24.87 -2.89
C PRO A 236 11.45 24.21 -2.12
N LEU A 237 10.81 24.96 -1.19
CA LEU A 237 9.69 24.44 -0.40
C LEU A 237 8.45 24.25 -1.27
N ASP A 238 8.17 25.18 -2.16
CA ASP A 238 7.00 25.13 -3.05
C ASP A 238 7.09 23.94 -4.02
N TRP A 239 8.28 23.63 -4.54
CA TRP A 239 8.49 22.42 -5.35
C TRP A 239 8.28 21.15 -4.54
N ALA A 240 8.79 21.08 -3.31
CA ALA A 240 8.56 19.94 -2.45
C ALA A 240 7.06 19.77 -2.12
N GLU A 241 6.34 20.88 -1.88
CA GLU A 241 4.89 20.87 -1.69
C GLU A 241 4.14 20.40 -2.94
N ALA A 242 4.50 20.88 -4.13
CA ALA A 242 3.89 20.46 -5.38
C ALA A 242 4.05 18.96 -5.61
N TYR A 243 5.24 18.40 -5.37
CA TYR A 243 5.51 16.97 -5.48
C TYR A 243 4.73 16.15 -4.43
N ALA A 244 4.72 16.61 -3.17
CA ALA A 244 3.96 15.93 -2.11
C ALA A 244 2.45 15.96 -2.39
N LEU A 245 1.93 17.08 -2.87
CA LEU A 245 0.53 17.22 -3.25
C LEU A 245 0.17 16.31 -4.43
N ALA A 246 1.05 16.21 -5.43
CA ALA A 246 0.86 15.31 -6.57
C ALA A 246 0.70 13.85 -6.13
N VAL A 247 1.54 13.37 -5.20
CA VAL A 247 1.42 12.02 -4.64
C VAL A 247 0.14 11.87 -3.82
N ASN A 248 -0.22 12.87 -3.00
CA ASN A 248 -1.43 12.80 -2.18
C ASN A 248 -2.71 12.78 -3.02
N GLU A 249 -2.74 13.54 -4.10
CA GLU A 249 -3.87 13.54 -5.06
C GLU A 249 -3.96 12.21 -5.81
N GLU A 250 -2.83 11.63 -6.24
CA GLU A 250 -2.80 10.27 -6.80
C GLU A 250 -3.28 9.24 -5.79
N ASN A 251 -2.83 9.32 -4.54
CA ASN A 251 -3.32 8.45 -3.49
C ASN A 251 -4.83 8.55 -3.30
N ALA A 252 -5.36 9.77 -3.20
CA ALA A 252 -6.81 9.99 -3.04
C ALA A 252 -7.62 9.50 -4.25
N ALA A 253 -7.05 9.56 -5.44
CA ALA A 253 -7.67 9.09 -6.68
C ALA A 253 -7.63 7.57 -6.88
N GLY A 254 -6.97 6.81 -6.00
CA GLY A 254 -6.80 5.37 -6.14
C GLY A 254 -5.63 4.98 -7.03
N GLY A 255 -4.71 5.91 -7.29
CA GLY A 255 -3.50 5.68 -8.08
C GLY A 255 -2.47 4.81 -7.35
N ARG A 256 -1.43 4.40 -8.09
CA ARG A 256 -0.33 3.61 -7.53
C ARG A 256 0.64 4.52 -6.79
N VAL A 257 0.89 4.20 -5.52
CA VAL A 257 1.79 4.92 -4.61
C VAL A 257 2.76 3.93 -3.94
N VAL A 258 3.78 4.47 -3.26
CA VAL A 258 4.57 3.68 -2.32
C VAL A 258 4.12 4.04 -0.90
N THR A 259 3.67 3.06 -0.11
CA THR A 259 3.36 3.28 1.31
C THR A 259 4.65 3.57 2.09
N ALA A 260 4.60 4.41 3.15
CA ALA A 260 5.80 4.80 3.88
C ALA A 260 5.55 5.17 5.36
N PRO A 261 5.18 4.26 6.26
CA PRO A 261 4.50 2.95 6.15
C PRO A 261 3.00 3.07 5.90
N THR A 262 2.45 4.27 5.78
CA THR A 262 1.04 4.54 5.48
C THR A 262 0.91 5.24 4.14
N ASN A 263 -0.27 5.13 3.52
CA ASN A 263 -0.55 5.88 2.28
C ASN A 263 -0.66 7.39 2.54
N GLY A 264 -1.15 7.82 3.71
CA GLY A 264 -1.23 9.24 4.06
C GLY A 264 0.13 9.95 4.11
N ALA A 265 1.21 9.23 4.41
CA ALA A 265 2.58 9.74 4.44
C ALA A 265 3.35 9.52 3.12
N ALA A 266 2.72 8.92 2.10
CA ALA A 266 3.38 8.49 0.87
C ALA A 266 4.02 9.64 0.06
N GLY A 267 3.56 10.88 0.25
CA GLY A 267 4.07 12.06 -0.45
C GLY A 267 5.38 12.61 0.09
N ILE A 268 5.73 12.34 1.35
CA ILE A 268 6.85 13.01 2.03
C ILE A 268 8.20 12.58 1.43
N VAL A 269 8.50 11.27 1.46
CA VAL A 269 9.80 10.76 1.02
C VAL A 269 10.06 11.03 -0.46
N PRO A 270 9.12 10.72 -1.39
CA PRO A 270 9.36 10.96 -2.81
C PRO A 270 9.50 12.45 -3.17
N ALA A 271 8.76 13.33 -2.50
CA ALA A 271 8.86 14.77 -2.73
C ALA A 271 10.25 15.32 -2.37
N VAL A 272 10.74 14.97 -1.19
CA VAL A 272 12.07 15.40 -0.74
C VAL A 272 13.17 14.77 -1.59
N ALA A 273 13.05 13.48 -1.92
CA ALA A 273 14.05 12.78 -2.73
C ALA A 273 14.12 13.35 -4.16
N LEU A 274 12.97 13.65 -4.78
CA LEU A 274 12.96 14.24 -6.12
C LEU A 274 13.52 15.67 -6.11
N TYR A 275 13.16 16.46 -5.10
CA TYR A 275 13.71 17.80 -4.93
C TYR A 275 15.25 17.76 -4.78
N TYR A 276 15.77 16.79 -4.00
CA TYR A 276 17.21 16.63 -3.81
C TYR A 276 17.95 16.18 -5.08
N GLN A 277 17.28 15.45 -5.96
CA GLN A 277 17.84 14.94 -7.21
C GLN A 277 17.97 16.03 -8.29
N ASN A 278 17.04 16.99 -8.32
CA ASN A 278 16.98 18.09 -9.31
C ASN A 278 17.79 19.29 -8.84
#